data_08323fc2ec7569f85bb9ed19a66da0d6
#
_entry.id   08323fc2ec7569f85bb9ed19a66da0d6
#
_cell.length_a   1.000
_cell.length_b   1.000
_cell.length_c   1.000
_cell.angle_alpha   90.00
_cell.angle_beta   90.00
_cell.angle_gamma   90.00
#
_symmetry.space_group_name_H-M   'P 1'
#
loop_
_entity.id
_entity.type
_entity.pdbx_description
1 polymer ?
#
loop_
_entity_poly.entity_id
_entity_poly.type
_entity_poly.pdbx_seq_one_letter_code
_entity_poly.pdbx_strand_id
1 'polypeptide(L)'
;MNRETLLETGKKQNNVEEYREMLQAWQRAKAVTYAGYIIGFPNDTYESVMRDVEVLKKELPLDLVEFFVLTPLPGSEDHQIMVNEGAWLDPDMNRYDSEHVCFNHSKMSHSEWMRTYEDAWKSFYTDEHIETVFRRRLAAGETNVGKMVGQMIWFCGSIFVEKVHPLQAGIFRRKHRSERRSGFSRENRLVFAWRRMSEVTSALAGMAALAWKLYRISKRVERDPASKTYSDLATIPVFRKGNPLHVFPAPKVSSSEKVGTP
;
A
#
# COMPACT_ATOMS: atom_id res chain seq x y z
N MET A 1 4.24 -15.01 2.01
CA MET A 1 5.46 -14.24 2.35
C MET A 1 6.59 -15.21 2.58
N ASN A 2 7.63 -15.09 1.78
CA ASN A 2 8.73 -16.06 1.81
C ASN A 2 9.64 -15.79 3.03
N ARG A 3 9.68 -16.75 3.98
CA ARG A 3 10.51 -16.67 5.19
C ARG A 3 12.00 -16.60 4.85
N GLU A 4 12.43 -17.26 3.79
CA GLU A 4 13.81 -17.24 3.34
C GLU A 4 14.23 -15.83 2.90
N THR A 5 13.41 -15.12 2.14
CA THR A 5 13.65 -13.74 1.72
C THR A 5 13.81 -12.78 2.92
N LEU A 6 12.99 -12.94 3.97
CA LEU A 6 13.10 -12.12 5.18
C LEU A 6 14.38 -12.41 5.98
N LEU A 7 14.84 -13.65 6.02
CA LEU A 7 16.08 -14.05 6.69
C LEU A 7 17.31 -13.54 5.94
N GLU A 8 17.31 -13.64 4.63
CA GLU A 8 18.40 -13.15 3.76
C GLU A 8 18.58 -11.62 3.83
N THR A 9 17.48 -10.88 4.00
CA THR A 9 17.52 -9.41 4.13
C THR A 9 17.84 -8.92 5.54
N GLY A 10 18.20 -9.80 6.46
CA GLY A 10 18.57 -9.44 7.84
C GLY A 10 17.44 -8.95 8.73
N LYS A 11 16.18 -9.01 8.27
CA LYS A 11 14.99 -8.57 9.02
C LYS A 11 14.50 -9.63 10.01
N LYS A 12 15.37 -10.02 10.93
CA LYS A 12 15.13 -11.06 11.94
C LYS A 12 13.95 -10.76 12.88
N GLN A 13 13.60 -9.48 13.04
CA GLN A 13 12.47 -9.02 13.84
C GLN A 13 11.10 -9.26 13.18
N ASN A 14 11.06 -9.56 11.89
CA ASN A 14 9.82 -9.79 11.16
C ASN A 14 9.42 -11.26 11.24
N ASN A 15 8.60 -11.61 12.23
CA ASN A 15 8.01 -12.95 12.34
C ASN A 15 6.69 -13.03 11.56
N VAL A 16 6.73 -13.71 10.42
CA VAL A 16 5.55 -13.87 9.53
C VAL A 16 4.37 -14.53 10.25
N GLU A 17 4.63 -15.45 11.17
CA GLU A 17 3.59 -16.17 11.92
C GLU A 17 2.84 -15.27 12.91
N GLU A 18 3.45 -14.15 13.32
CA GLU A 18 2.88 -13.20 14.28
C GLU A 18 2.12 -12.04 13.62
N TYR A 19 2.28 -11.85 12.31
CA TYR A 19 1.67 -10.71 11.63
C TYR A 19 0.14 -10.69 11.75
N ARG A 20 -0.54 -11.82 11.59
CA ARG A 20 -2.00 -11.88 11.70
C ARG A 20 -2.47 -11.46 13.09
N GLU A 21 -1.85 -11.99 14.13
CA GLU A 21 -2.21 -11.70 15.51
C GLU A 21 -1.97 -10.21 15.85
N MET A 22 -0.83 -9.68 15.45
CA MET A 22 -0.49 -8.26 15.61
C MET A 22 -1.51 -7.35 14.89
N LEU A 23 -1.81 -7.65 13.62
CA LEU A 23 -2.77 -6.88 12.83
C LEU A 23 -4.19 -6.95 13.39
N GLN A 24 -4.61 -8.11 13.90
CA GLN A 24 -5.89 -8.25 14.60
C GLN A 24 -5.94 -7.41 15.89
N ALA A 25 -4.82 -7.29 16.62
CA ALA A 25 -4.76 -6.41 17.79
C ALA A 25 -4.95 -4.95 17.42
N TRP A 26 -4.32 -4.48 16.32
CA TRP A 26 -4.51 -3.14 15.79
C TRP A 26 -5.93 -2.90 15.29
N GLN A 27 -6.55 -3.90 14.63
CA GLN A 27 -7.95 -3.81 14.22
C GLN A 27 -8.90 -3.64 15.40
N ARG A 28 -8.70 -4.43 16.49
CA ARG A 28 -9.49 -4.26 17.74
C ARG A 28 -9.36 -2.87 18.35
N ALA A 29 -8.18 -2.24 18.20
CA ALA A 29 -7.95 -0.86 18.61
C ALA A 29 -8.51 0.17 17.62
N LYS A 30 -9.21 -0.28 16.54
CA LYS A 30 -9.75 0.55 15.45
C LYS A 30 -8.70 1.36 14.69
N ALA A 31 -7.43 0.94 14.78
CA ALA A 31 -6.37 1.51 13.96
C ALA A 31 -6.55 1.08 12.50
N VAL A 32 -6.17 1.94 11.57
CA VAL A 32 -6.04 1.57 10.15
C VAL A 32 -4.74 0.81 10.00
N THR A 33 -4.81 -0.39 9.44
CA THR A 33 -3.64 -1.22 9.18
C THR A 33 -3.12 -0.94 7.76
N TYR A 34 -1.81 -0.69 7.67
CA TYR A 34 -1.13 -0.36 6.44
C TYR A 34 0.18 -1.15 6.35
N ALA A 35 0.47 -1.73 5.20
CA ALA A 35 1.71 -2.44 4.94
C ALA A 35 2.36 -1.99 3.63
N GLY A 36 3.69 -1.89 3.63
CA GLY A 36 4.49 -1.80 2.41
C GLY A 36 4.98 -3.19 2.00
N TYR A 37 4.82 -3.53 0.73
CA TYR A 37 5.32 -4.77 0.14
C TYR A 37 6.30 -4.45 -0.98
N ILE A 38 7.55 -4.87 -0.81
CA ILE A 38 8.62 -4.64 -1.79
C ILE A 38 8.73 -5.86 -2.70
N ILE A 39 8.71 -5.63 -4.02
CA ILE A 39 8.81 -6.63 -5.09
C ILE A 39 10.19 -6.55 -5.71
N GLY A 40 10.88 -7.68 -5.83
CA GLY A 40 12.16 -7.79 -6.53
C GLY A 40 13.31 -8.26 -5.66
N PHE A 41 13.04 -8.91 -4.53
CA PHE A 41 14.09 -9.65 -3.82
C PHE A 41 14.61 -10.81 -4.68
N PRO A 42 15.88 -11.24 -4.51
CA PRO A 42 16.52 -12.19 -5.41
C PRO A 42 15.75 -13.48 -5.69
N ASN A 43 14.89 -13.92 -4.76
CA ASN A 43 14.09 -15.12 -4.89
C ASN A 43 12.68 -14.89 -5.44
N ASP A 44 12.29 -13.64 -5.70
CA ASP A 44 10.97 -13.34 -6.23
C ASP A 44 10.82 -13.82 -7.68
N THR A 45 9.63 -14.31 -7.97
CA THR A 45 9.10 -14.57 -9.32
C THR A 45 7.68 -14.01 -9.40
N TYR A 46 7.14 -13.86 -10.60
CA TYR A 46 5.75 -13.45 -10.76
C TYR A 46 4.79 -14.30 -9.92
N GLU A 47 4.93 -15.63 -9.97
CA GLU A 47 4.04 -16.55 -9.26
C GLU A 47 4.19 -16.45 -7.74
N SER A 48 5.43 -16.25 -7.23
CA SER A 48 5.66 -16.13 -5.79
C SER A 48 5.04 -14.85 -5.24
N VAL A 49 5.21 -13.72 -5.94
CA VAL A 49 4.63 -12.45 -5.55
C VAL A 49 3.11 -12.49 -5.61
N MET A 50 2.52 -13.06 -6.67
CA MET A 50 1.05 -13.15 -6.77
C MET A 50 0.45 -14.07 -5.69
N ARG A 51 1.15 -15.14 -5.28
CA ARG A 51 0.74 -15.95 -4.12
C ARG A 51 0.78 -15.13 -2.83
N ASP A 52 1.82 -14.33 -2.65
CA ASP A 52 1.92 -13.47 -1.47
C ASP A 52 0.82 -12.40 -1.44
N VAL A 53 0.45 -11.82 -2.58
CA VAL A 53 -0.70 -10.91 -2.67
C VAL A 53 -1.99 -11.59 -2.24
N GLU A 54 -2.21 -12.86 -2.61
CA GLU A 54 -3.38 -13.61 -2.15
C GLU A 54 -3.34 -13.89 -0.63
N VAL A 55 -2.17 -14.13 -0.04
CA VAL A 55 -2.00 -14.24 1.42
C VAL A 55 -2.33 -12.91 2.10
N LEU A 56 -1.81 -11.78 1.59
CA LEU A 56 -2.12 -10.43 2.11
C LEU A 56 -3.62 -10.16 2.12
N LYS A 57 -4.35 -10.57 1.07
CA LYS A 57 -5.80 -10.39 0.95
C LYS A 57 -6.60 -11.28 1.87
N LYS A 58 -6.26 -12.59 1.92
CA LYS A 58 -7.11 -13.63 2.52
C LYS A 58 -6.75 -13.95 3.96
N GLU A 59 -5.48 -13.80 4.33
CA GLU A 59 -4.98 -14.25 5.62
C GLU A 59 -4.64 -13.11 6.58
N LEU A 60 -4.41 -11.90 6.07
CA LEU A 60 -4.04 -10.77 6.90
C LEU A 60 -5.15 -9.70 6.90
N PRO A 61 -5.52 -9.17 8.07
CA PRO A 61 -6.54 -8.13 8.16
C PRO A 61 -5.94 -6.75 7.85
N LEU A 62 -5.39 -6.61 6.64
CA LEU A 62 -4.84 -5.36 6.13
C LEU A 62 -5.93 -4.51 5.51
N ASP A 63 -5.92 -3.22 5.80
CA ASP A 63 -6.80 -2.25 5.18
C ASP A 63 -6.21 -1.70 3.89
N LEU A 64 -4.90 -1.41 3.91
CA LEU A 64 -4.17 -0.83 2.79
C LEU A 64 -2.83 -1.54 2.61
N VAL A 65 -2.43 -1.71 1.36
CA VAL A 65 -1.09 -2.18 1.00
C VAL A 65 -0.52 -1.27 -0.07
N GLU A 66 0.74 -0.94 0.05
CA GLU A 66 1.51 -0.18 -0.92
C GLU A 66 2.59 -1.09 -1.48
N PHE A 67 2.67 -1.17 -2.80
CA PHE A 67 3.67 -1.99 -3.47
C PHE A 67 4.80 -1.12 -3.98
N PHE A 68 6.03 -1.60 -3.83
CA PHE A 68 7.24 -0.92 -4.25
C PHE A 68 8.09 -1.84 -5.13
N VAL A 69 8.75 -1.28 -6.11
CA VAL A 69 9.85 -1.95 -6.81
C VAL A 69 11.10 -1.82 -5.95
N LEU A 70 11.79 -2.94 -5.69
CA LEU A 70 13.05 -2.90 -4.96
C LEU A 70 14.05 -1.98 -5.66
N THR A 71 14.57 -1.02 -4.92
CA THR A 71 15.44 0.03 -5.46
C THR A 71 16.67 0.15 -4.57
N PRO A 72 17.87 -0.07 -5.09
CA PRO A 72 19.11 0.20 -4.38
C PRO A 72 19.31 1.72 -4.33
N LEU A 73 18.93 2.34 -3.22
CA LEU A 73 18.97 3.80 -3.09
C LEU A 73 20.41 4.32 -3.24
N PRO A 74 20.64 5.35 -4.07
CA PRO A 74 21.97 5.91 -4.27
C PRO A 74 22.65 6.27 -2.95
N GLY A 75 23.85 5.74 -2.74
CA GLY A 75 24.62 5.92 -1.50
C GLY A 75 24.36 4.86 -0.42
N SER A 76 23.38 3.97 -0.57
CA SER A 76 23.21 2.81 0.31
C SER A 76 24.33 1.79 0.11
N GLU A 77 24.50 0.90 1.09
CA GLU A 77 25.47 -0.20 1.00
C GLU A 77 25.20 -1.10 -0.21
N ASP A 78 23.94 -1.48 -0.45
CA ASP A 78 23.53 -2.29 -1.59
C ASP A 78 23.90 -1.62 -2.92
N HIS A 79 23.65 -0.31 -3.04
CA HIS A 79 24.02 0.44 -4.24
C HIS A 79 25.54 0.45 -4.45
N GLN A 80 26.33 0.65 -3.38
CA GLN A 80 27.79 0.65 -3.46
C GLN A 80 28.35 -0.72 -3.85
N ILE A 81 27.79 -1.80 -3.30
CA ILE A 81 28.15 -3.17 -3.66
C ILE A 81 27.91 -3.40 -5.15
N MET A 82 26.70 -3.07 -5.65
CA MET A 82 26.34 -3.22 -7.07
C MET A 82 27.26 -2.43 -8.01
N VAL A 83 27.63 -1.19 -7.62
CA VAL A 83 28.58 -0.38 -8.39
C VAL A 83 29.95 -1.05 -8.43
N ASN A 84 30.45 -1.55 -7.30
CA ASN A 84 31.77 -2.17 -7.20
C ASN A 84 31.83 -3.50 -7.99
N GLU A 85 30.74 -4.24 -8.05
CA GLU A 85 30.61 -5.47 -8.83
C GLU A 85 30.38 -5.23 -10.33
N GLY A 86 30.22 -3.97 -10.76
CA GLY A 86 29.95 -3.62 -12.15
C GLY A 86 28.56 -4.07 -12.62
N ALA A 87 27.60 -4.21 -11.71
CA ALA A 87 26.23 -4.54 -12.05
C ALA A 87 25.59 -3.41 -12.89
N TRP A 88 24.68 -3.79 -13.80
CA TRP A 88 23.95 -2.78 -14.54
C TRP A 88 23.02 -1.99 -13.62
N LEU A 89 23.17 -0.68 -13.62
CA LEU A 89 22.33 0.28 -12.90
C LEU A 89 21.79 1.31 -13.90
N ASP A 90 20.52 1.70 -13.78
CA ASP A 90 19.94 2.71 -14.65
C ASP A 90 20.68 4.06 -14.45
N PRO A 91 21.21 4.68 -15.51
CA PRO A 91 21.94 5.94 -15.39
C PRO A 91 21.04 7.14 -15.04
N ASP A 92 19.72 7.00 -15.15
CA ASP A 92 18.76 8.03 -14.83
C ASP A 92 18.36 7.97 -13.34
N MET A 93 19.00 8.77 -12.50
CA MET A 93 18.72 8.85 -11.07
C MET A 93 17.26 9.19 -10.71
N ASN A 94 16.46 9.74 -11.65
CA ASN A 94 15.04 9.97 -11.40
C ASN A 94 14.20 8.69 -11.42
N ARG A 95 14.78 7.57 -11.83
CA ARG A 95 14.11 6.25 -11.83
C ARG A 95 14.34 5.46 -10.54
N TYR A 96 15.11 6.00 -9.59
CA TYR A 96 15.31 5.40 -8.27
C TYR A 96 14.20 5.83 -7.31
N ASP A 97 12.96 5.66 -7.74
CA ASP A 97 11.73 6.16 -7.10
C ASP A 97 10.83 5.06 -6.54
N SER A 98 11.30 3.80 -6.53
CA SER A 98 10.54 2.62 -6.10
C SER A 98 9.32 2.27 -6.98
N GLU A 99 9.19 2.91 -8.14
CA GLU A 99 8.19 2.60 -9.18
C GLU A 99 8.82 2.03 -10.44
N HIS A 100 10.12 2.23 -10.63
CA HIS A 100 10.84 1.80 -11.83
C HIS A 100 11.91 0.76 -11.52
N VAL A 101 12.09 -0.16 -12.45
CA VAL A 101 13.22 -1.10 -12.42
C VAL A 101 14.49 -0.34 -12.79
N CYS A 102 15.48 -0.34 -11.89
CA CYS A 102 16.74 0.36 -12.05
C CYS A 102 17.99 -0.55 -11.97
N PHE A 103 17.80 -1.86 -11.85
CA PHE A 103 18.88 -2.86 -11.92
C PHE A 103 18.36 -4.19 -12.45
N ASN A 104 19.26 -5.15 -12.73
CA ASN A 104 18.89 -6.47 -13.25
C ASN A 104 18.48 -7.41 -12.11
N HIS A 105 17.35 -8.06 -12.26
CA HIS A 105 16.91 -9.12 -11.37
C HIS A 105 17.37 -10.50 -11.86
N SER A 106 17.66 -11.41 -10.93
CA SER A 106 18.18 -12.74 -11.26
C SER A 106 17.17 -13.68 -11.93
N LYS A 107 15.85 -13.49 -11.67
CA LYS A 107 14.78 -14.41 -12.12
C LYS A 107 13.69 -13.74 -12.96
N MET A 108 13.61 -12.43 -13.00
CA MET A 108 12.62 -11.70 -13.78
C MET A 108 13.29 -10.75 -14.77
N SER A 109 12.77 -10.69 -15.98
CA SER A 109 13.10 -9.60 -16.90
C SER A 109 12.53 -8.28 -16.39
N HIS A 110 13.04 -7.12 -16.86
CA HIS A 110 12.50 -5.81 -16.49
C HIS A 110 10.99 -5.68 -16.78
N SER A 111 10.54 -6.21 -17.93
CA SER A 111 9.12 -6.18 -18.30
C SER A 111 8.26 -7.08 -17.43
N GLU A 112 8.76 -8.24 -17.04
CA GLU A 112 8.06 -9.14 -16.14
C GLU A 112 7.98 -8.57 -14.72
N TRP A 113 9.05 -7.94 -14.23
CA TRP A 113 9.07 -7.30 -12.94
C TRP A 113 8.07 -6.13 -12.88
N MET A 114 8.05 -5.26 -13.90
CA MET A 114 7.06 -4.17 -13.99
C MET A 114 5.64 -4.70 -14.10
N ARG A 115 5.41 -5.76 -14.88
CA ARG A 115 4.11 -6.44 -14.94
C ARG A 115 3.70 -6.98 -13.56
N THR A 116 4.63 -7.62 -12.84
CA THR A 116 4.38 -8.14 -11.49
C THR A 116 3.95 -7.03 -10.53
N TYR A 117 4.64 -5.89 -10.58
CA TYR A 117 4.28 -4.70 -9.80
C TYR A 117 2.87 -4.18 -10.13
N GLU A 118 2.55 -4.01 -11.39
CA GLU A 118 1.22 -3.56 -11.82
C GLU A 118 0.10 -4.54 -11.44
N ASP A 119 0.35 -5.83 -11.63
CA ASP A 119 -0.64 -6.88 -11.36
C ASP A 119 -0.85 -7.07 -9.84
N ALA A 120 0.18 -6.84 -9.00
CA ALA A 120 0.03 -6.81 -7.55
C ALA A 120 -0.96 -5.72 -7.11
N TRP A 121 -0.83 -4.49 -7.64
CA TRP A 121 -1.78 -3.41 -7.38
C TRP A 121 -3.20 -3.75 -7.85
N LYS A 122 -3.35 -4.25 -9.08
CA LYS A 122 -4.66 -4.62 -9.65
C LYS A 122 -5.31 -5.76 -8.87
N SER A 123 -4.53 -6.75 -8.44
CA SER A 123 -5.04 -7.90 -7.69
C SER A 123 -5.48 -7.52 -6.28
N PHE A 124 -4.74 -6.66 -5.58
CA PHE A 124 -5.10 -6.27 -4.22
C PHE A 124 -6.34 -5.36 -4.20
N TYR A 125 -6.40 -4.37 -5.09
CA TYR A 125 -7.48 -3.36 -5.11
C TYR A 125 -8.64 -3.72 -6.05
N THR A 126 -9.05 -4.99 -6.06
CA THR A 126 -10.31 -5.39 -6.74
C THR A 126 -11.52 -4.93 -5.96
N ASP A 127 -12.66 -4.77 -6.63
CA ASP A 127 -13.91 -4.34 -5.98
C ASP A 127 -14.34 -5.31 -4.87
N GLU A 128 -14.14 -6.61 -5.08
CA GLU A 128 -14.44 -7.67 -4.11
C GLU A 128 -13.56 -7.56 -2.87
N HIS A 129 -12.26 -7.27 -3.04
CA HIS A 129 -11.38 -7.14 -1.89
C HIS A 129 -11.63 -5.83 -1.13
N ILE A 130 -11.89 -4.73 -1.82
CA ILE A 130 -12.32 -3.47 -1.20
C ILE A 130 -13.60 -3.67 -0.38
N GLU A 131 -14.59 -4.39 -0.92
CA GLU A 131 -15.79 -4.75 -0.18
C GLU A 131 -15.46 -5.59 1.06
N THR A 132 -14.55 -6.54 0.95
CA THR A 132 -14.06 -7.36 2.08
C THR A 132 -13.45 -6.49 3.17
N VAL A 133 -12.58 -5.53 2.82
CA VAL A 133 -11.99 -4.58 3.78
C VAL A 133 -13.09 -3.78 4.50
N PHE A 134 -14.08 -3.27 3.76
CA PHE A 134 -15.19 -2.53 4.37
C PHE A 134 -16.02 -3.39 5.34
N ARG A 135 -16.30 -4.65 4.99
CA ARG A 135 -16.98 -5.60 5.87
C ARG A 135 -16.18 -5.89 7.14
N ARG A 136 -14.86 -6.10 7.00
CA ARG A 136 -13.96 -6.30 8.15
C ARG A 136 -13.99 -5.11 9.11
N ARG A 137 -14.02 -3.87 8.60
CA ARG A 137 -14.09 -2.65 9.42
C ARG A 137 -15.41 -2.53 10.18
N LEU A 138 -16.54 -2.83 9.55
CA LEU A 138 -17.86 -2.84 10.23
C LEU A 138 -17.93 -3.97 11.29
N ALA A 139 -17.40 -5.14 10.99
CA ALA A 139 -17.32 -6.25 11.95
C ALA A 139 -16.41 -5.92 13.15
N ALA A 140 -15.38 -5.11 12.96
CA ALA A 140 -14.53 -4.58 14.03
C ALA A 140 -15.20 -3.46 14.85
N GLY A 141 -16.47 -3.15 14.58
CA GLY A 141 -17.29 -2.21 15.36
C GLY A 141 -17.21 -0.75 14.91
N GLU A 142 -16.81 -0.48 13.66
CA GLU A 142 -16.98 0.84 13.08
C GLU A 142 -18.45 1.09 12.71
N THR A 143 -18.89 2.34 12.83
CA THR A 143 -20.27 2.72 12.53
C THR A 143 -20.50 2.99 11.05
N ASN A 144 -19.43 3.36 10.34
CA ASN A 144 -19.41 3.61 8.89
C ASN A 144 -17.97 3.46 8.35
N VAL A 145 -17.83 3.32 7.05
CA VAL A 145 -16.53 3.15 6.37
C VAL A 145 -16.09 4.40 5.60
N GLY A 146 -16.67 5.56 5.85
CA GLY A 146 -16.39 6.80 5.09
C GLY A 146 -14.92 7.21 5.11
N LYS A 147 -14.24 7.06 6.26
CA LYS A 147 -12.80 7.31 6.36
C LYS A 147 -11.99 6.37 5.45
N MET A 148 -12.36 5.10 5.43
CA MET A 148 -11.70 4.09 4.59
C MET A 148 -11.96 4.35 3.10
N VAL A 149 -13.16 4.80 2.73
CA VAL A 149 -13.48 5.23 1.35
C VAL A 149 -12.52 6.33 0.90
N GLY A 150 -12.26 7.34 1.74
CA GLY A 150 -11.31 8.41 1.43
C GLY A 150 -9.89 7.89 1.19
N GLN A 151 -9.41 6.96 2.01
CA GLN A 151 -8.09 6.35 1.84
C GLN A 151 -8.02 5.47 0.59
N MET A 152 -9.08 4.70 0.29
CA MET A 152 -9.16 3.91 -0.94
C MET A 152 -9.20 4.80 -2.20
N ILE A 153 -9.88 5.96 -2.15
CA ILE A 153 -9.84 6.94 -3.24
C ILE A 153 -8.41 7.42 -3.47
N TRP A 154 -7.67 7.72 -2.41
CA TRP A 154 -6.28 8.14 -2.55
C TRP A 154 -5.44 7.06 -3.19
N PHE A 155 -5.39 5.84 -2.65
CA PHE A 155 -4.55 4.76 -3.14
C PHE A 155 -4.93 4.32 -4.56
N CYS A 156 -6.19 3.96 -4.78
CA CYS A 156 -6.67 3.56 -6.10
C CYS A 156 -6.59 4.71 -7.12
N GLY A 157 -6.90 5.93 -6.69
CA GLY A 157 -6.85 7.12 -7.54
C GLY A 157 -5.45 7.43 -8.03
N SER A 158 -4.46 7.33 -7.15
CA SER A 158 -3.06 7.55 -7.52
C SER A 158 -2.61 6.56 -8.59
N ILE A 159 -2.81 5.28 -8.35
CA ILE A 159 -2.33 4.21 -9.25
C ILE A 159 -3.17 4.11 -10.52
N PHE A 160 -4.50 4.12 -10.42
CA PHE A 160 -5.36 3.78 -11.57
C PHE A 160 -5.80 5.01 -12.37
N VAL A 161 -5.84 6.20 -11.75
CA VAL A 161 -6.26 7.44 -12.42
C VAL A 161 -5.06 8.33 -12.75
N GLU A 162 -4.23 8.68 -11.77
CA GLU A 162 -3.08 9.55 -11.99
C GLU A 162 -1.86 8.82 -12.58
N LYS A 163 -1.82 7.48 -12.51
CA LYS A 163 -0.71 6.62 -12.98
C LYS A 163 0.62 6.97 -12.31
N VAL A 164 0.57 7.21 -11.01
CA VAL A 164 1.73 7.48 -10.16
C VAL A 164 1.57 6.80 -8.82
N HIS A 165 2.68 6.55 -8.14
CA HIS A 165 2.68 5.99 -6.80
C HIS A 165 1.95 6.93 -5.80
N PRO A 166 1.24 6.42 -4.77
CA PRO A 166 0.54 7.25 -3.78
C PRO A 166 1.41 8.32 -3.13
N LEU A 167 2.70 8.06 -2.92
CA LEU A 167 3.66 9.05 -2.39
C LEU A 167 3.92 10.23 -3.33
N GLN A 168 3.65 10.06 -4.63
CA GLN A 168 3.85 11.09 -5.66
C GLN A 168 2.53 11.70 -6.15
N ALA A 169 1.39 11.23 -5.63
CA ALA A 169 0.07 11.63 -6.09
C ALA A 169 -0.25 13.10 -5.83
N GLY A 170 -1.12 13.64 -6.64
CA GLY A 170 -1.66 15.00 -6.50
C GLY A 170 -2.08 15.62 -7.82
N ILE A 171 -3.38 15.63 -8.08
CA ILE A 171 -3.98 16.15 -9.33
C ILE A 171 -3.47 17.58 -9.64
N PHE A 172 -3.33 18.40 -8.61
CA PHE A 172 -2.92 19.79 -8.72
C PHE A 172 -1.41 20.00 -8.52
N ARG A 173 -0.59 18.93 -8.63
CA ARG A 173 0.87 19.07 -8.56
C ARG A 173 1.35 20.17 -9.50
N ARG A 174 2.18 21.06 -8.97
CA ARG A 174 2.76 22.14 -9.74
C ARG A 174 3.77 21.58 -10.74
N LYS A 175 3.53 21.80 -12.03
CA LYS A 175 4.45 21.44 -13.11
C LYS A 175 4.90 22.74 -13.79
N HIS A 176 6.20 22.91 -13.94
CA HIS A 176 6.75 24.09 -14.61
C HIS A 176 7.20 23.74 -16.02
N ARG A 177 6.81 24.56 -16.99
CA ARG A 177 7.22 24.40 -18.39
C ARG A 177 8.75 24.48 -18.57
N SER A 178 9.45 25.21 -17.69
CA SER A 178 10.89 25.38 -17.70
C SER A 178 11.68 24.22 -17.08
N GLU A 179 11.01 23.37 -16.28
CA GLU A 179 11.64 22.21 -15.64
C GLU A 179 11.70 21.06 -16.64
N ARG A 180 12.74 21.06 -17.44
CA ARG A 180 13.04 20.03 -18.44
C ARG A 180 14.46 19.51 -18.23
N ARG A 181 14.65 18.23 -18.53
CA ARG A 181 15.99 17.65 -18.58
C ARG A 181 16.85 18.38 -19.61
N SER A 182 18.14 18.44 -19.34
CA SER A 182 19.11 18.95 -20.30
C SER A 182 18.96 18.26 -21.64
N GLY A 183 19.02 19.01 -22.74
CA GLY A 183 18.85 18.49 -24.11
C GLY A 183 17.41 18.46 -24.64
N PHE A 184 16.39 18.68 -23.79
CA PHE A 184 14.99 18.75 -24.27
C PHE A 184 14.54 20.19 -24.49
N SER A 185 13.95 20.46 -25.66
CA SER A 185 13.40 21.76 -26.00
C SER A 185 12.19 22.12 -25.12
N ARG A 186 12.00 23.42 -24.85
CA ARG A 186 10.82 23.91 -24.14
C ARG A 186 9.57 23.77 -25.02
N GLU A 187 8.55 23.14 -24.48
CA GLU A 187 7.24 23.02 -25.11
C GLU A 187 6.60 24.40 -25.35
N ASN A 188 5.79 24.56 -26.40
CA ASN A 188 5.01 25.76 -26.63
C ASN A 188 4.07 26.04 -25.41
N ARG A 189 3.87 27.32 -25.07
CA ARG A 189 3.06 27.71 -23.89
C ARG A 189 1.60 27.23 -24.02
N LEU A 190 0.99 27.34 -25.19
CA LEU A 190 -0.40 26.94 -25.42
C LEU A 190 -0.54 25.42 -25.35
N VAL A 191 0.39 24.69 -25.97
CA VAL A 191 0.43 23.22 -25.92
C VAL A 191 0.61 22.73 -24.48
N PHE A 192 1.52 23.33 -23.72
CA PHE A 192 1.71 23.02 -22.30
C PHE A 192 0.44 23.26 -21.48
N ALA A 193 -0.20 24.41 -21.65
CA ALA A 193 -1.41 24.77 -20.93
C ALA A 193 -2.57 23.82 -21.28
N TRP A 194 -2.76 23.53 -22.55
CA TRP A 194 -3.79 22.59 -23.02
C TRP A 194 -3.56 21.18 -22.47
N ARG A 195 -2.35 20.65 -22.59
CA ARG A 195 -1.99 19.33 -22.06
C ARG A 195 -2.23 19.27 -20.55
N ARG A 196 -1.80 20.31 -19.81
CA ARG A 196 -1.99 20.37 -18.35
C ARG A 196 -3.47 20.44 -17.96
N MET A 197 -4.27 21.22 -18.67
CA MET A 197 -5.71 21.28 -18.46
C MET A 197 -6.38 19.94 -18.74
N SER A 198 -6.02 19.29 -19.83
CA SER A 198 -6.52 17.94 -20.17
C SER A 198 -6.14 16.90 -19.11
N GLU A 199 -4.89 16.89 -18.63
CA GLU A 199 -4.45 16.01 -17.54
C GLU A 199 -5.30 16.20 -16.27
N VAL A 200 -5.48 17.45 -15.83
CA VAL A 200 -6.24 17.78 -14.63
C VAL A 200 -7.72 17.40 -14.77
N THR A 201 -8.35 17.76 -15.90
CA THR A 201 -9.78 17.46 -16.12
C THR A 201 -10.03 15.96 -16.22
N SER A 202 -9.16 15.21 -16.90
CA SER A 202 -9.26 13.75 -16.98
C SER A 202 -9.07 13.09 -15.61
N ALA A 203 -8.09 13.57 -14.82
CA ALA A 203 -7.87 13.07 -13.47
C ALA A 203 -9.06 13.36 -12.55
N LEU A 204 -9.62 14.57 -12.60
CA LEU A 204 -10.82 14.92 -11.83
C LEU A 204 -12.02 14.07 -12.21
N ALA A 205 -12.26 13.84 -13.51
CA ALA A 205 -13.34 12.97 -13.97
C ALA A 205 -13.13 11.51 -13.51
N GLY A 206 -11.91 10.99 -13.64
CA GLY A 206 -11.55 9.65 -13.17
C GLY A 206 -11.71 9.48 -11.65
N MET A 207 -11.27 10.48 -10.87
CA MET A 207 -11.44 10.50 -9.42
C MET A 207 -12.91 10.55 -9.01
N ALA A 208 -13.74 11.35 -9.70
CA ALA A 208 -15.16 11.42 -9.44
C ALA A 208 -15.86 10.08 -9.73
N ALA A 209 -15.53 9.43 -10.84
CA ALA A 209 -16.05 8.11 -11.17
C ALA A 209 -15.62 7.04 -10.14
N LEU A 210 -14.35 7.04 -9.72
CA LEU A 210 -13.83 6.16 -8.69
C LEU A 210 -14.52 6.41 -7.34
N ALA A 211 -14.62 7.66 -6.92
CA ALA A 211 -15.29 8.05 -5.67
C ALA A 211 -16.75 7.60 -5.66
N TRP A 212 -17.47 7.77 -6.76
CA TRP A 212 -18.85 7.29 -6.91
C TRP A 212 -18.94 5.77 -6.81
N LYS A 213 -18.04 5.05 -7.48
CA LYS A 213 -17.96 3.57 -7.39
C LYS A 213 -17.75 3.11 -5.95
N LEU A 214 -16.74 3.65 -5.27
CA LEU A 214 -16.42 3.30 -3.88
C LEU A 214 -17.52 3.69 -2.90
N TYR A 215 -18.17 4.83 -3.11
CA TYR A 215 -19.36 5.24 -2.35
C TYR A 215 -20.50 4.23 -2.52
N ARG A 216 -20.75 3.74 -3.73
CA ARG A 216 -21.80 2.71 -3.95
C ARG A 216 -21.46 1.40 -3.24
N ILE A 217 -20.20 0.95 -3.27
CA ILE A 217 -19.74 -0.23 -2.54
C ILE A 217 -19.93 -0.02 -1.04
N SER A 218 -19.51 1.12 -0.48
CA SER A 218 -19.62 1.41 0.95
C SER A 218 -21.09 1.41 1.40
N LYS A 219 -22.01 2.02 0.63
CA LYS A 219 -23.44 2.05 0.97
C LYS A 219 -24.10 0.68 0.88
N ARG A 220 -23.66 -0.18 -0.05
CA ARG A 220 -24.12 -1.58 -0.10
C ARG A 220 -23.68 -2.34 1.15
N VAL A 221 -22.43 -2.22 1.55
CA VAL A 221 -21.87 -2.89 2.72
C VAL A 221 -22.48 -2.37 4.03
N GLU A 222 -22.65 -1.06 4.17
CA GLU A 222 -23.25 -0.45 5.37
C GLU A 222 -24.73 -0.84 5.57
N ARG A 223 -25.46 -1.09 4.48
CA ARG A 223 -26.87 -1.51 4.54
C ARG A 223 -27.07 -3.00 4.77
N ASP A 224 -26.02 -3.80 4.55
CA ASP A 224 -26.09 -5.25 4.74
C ASP A 224 -25.85 -5.60 6.23
N PRO A 225 -26.89 -6.11 6.94
CA PRO A 225 -26.76 -6.48 8.34
C PRO A 225 -25.66 -7.53 8.59
N ALA A 226 -25.40 -8.42 7.61
CA ALA A 226 -24.38 -9.46 7.71
C ALA A 226 -22.96 -8.88 7.77
N SER A 227 -22.77 -7.62 7.34
CA SER A 227 -21.47 -6.95 7.44
C SER A 227 -20.97 -6.77 8.87
N LYS A 228 -21.87 -6.62 9.84
CA LYS A 228 -21.51 -6.45 11.27
C LYS A 228 -21.03 -7.74 11.93
N THR A 229 -21.40 -8.89 11.37
CA THR A 229 -21.02 -10.24 11.86
C THR A 229 -20.09 -10.92 10.88
N TYR A 230 -19.54 -10.18 9.92
CA TYR A 230 -18.64 -10.73 8.92
C TYR A 230 -17.40 -11.32 9.58
N SER A 231 -17.02 -12.52 9.12
CA SER A 231 -15.82 -13.22 9.54
C SER A 231 -15.20 -13.95 8.36
N ASP A 232 -13.89 -13.91 8.28
CA ASP A 232 -13.09 -14.65 7.31
C ASP A 232 -11.77 -15.11 7.94
N LEU A 233 -10.92 -15.78 7.16
CA LEU A 233 -9.66 -16.32 7.65
C LEU A 233 -8.75 -15.27 8.30
N ALA A 234 -8.78 -14.03 7.82
CA ALA A 234 -7.97 -12.95 8.37
C ALA A 234 -8.48 -12.47 9.74
N THR A 235 -9.79 -12.57 10.00
CA THR A 235 -10.43 -12.07 11.22
C THR A 235 -10.63 -13.15 12.30
N ILE A 236 -10.54 -14.44 11.93
CA ILE A 236 -10.60 -15.53 12.90
C ILE A 236 -9.42 -15.43 13.87
N PRO A 237 -9.67 -15.40 15.21
CA PRO A 237 -8.59 -15.27 16.19
C PRO A 237 -7.55 -16.39 16.08
N VAL A 238 -6.29 -16.02 16.17
CA VAL A 238 -5.18 -16.97 16.24
C VAL A 238 -5.07 -17.47 17.67
N PHE A 239 -5.41 -18.74 17.91
CA PHE A 239 -5.24 -19.36 19.22
C PHE A 239 -3.86 -20.01 19.30
N ARG A 240 -2.92 -19.39 20.00
CA ARG A 240 -1.67 -20.07 20.42
C ARG A 240 -1.93 -20.83 21.71
N LYS A 241 -1.70 -22.15 21.71
CA LYS A 241 -1.57 -22.90 22.96
C LYS A 241 -0.31 -22.44 23.67
N GLY A 242 -0.45 -21.64 24.73
CA GLY A 242 0.59 -21.47 25.73
C GLY A 242 1.27 -20.12 25.92
N ASN A 243 0.77 -18.99 25.38
CA ASN A 243 1.22 -17.70 25.88
C ASN A 243 0.14 -16.62 25.66
N PRO A 244 -0.51 -16.12 26.74
CA PRO A 244 -1.31 -14.91 26.60
C PRO A 244 -0.35 -13.76 26.27
N LEU A 245 -0.54 -13.12 25.13
CA LEU A 245 0.09 -11.84 24.85
C LEU A 245 -0.10 -10.94 26.07
N HIS A 246 0.99 -10.39 26.61
CA HIS A 246 0.92 -9.24 27.49
C HIS A 246 0.35 -8.08 26.65
N VAL A 247 -0.97 -8.04 26.51
CA VAL A 247 -1.68 -6.85 26.07
C VAL A 247 -1.30 -5.79 27.09
N PHE A 248 -0.71 -4.69 26.64
CA PHE A 248 -0.46 -3.53 27.49
C PHE A 248 -1.75 -3.27 28.28
N PRO A 249 -1.72 -3.24 29.62
CA PRO A 249 -2.92 -2.96 30.39
C PRO A 249 -3.47 -1.62 29.92
N ALA A 250 -4.79 -1.55 29.72
CA ALA A 250 -5.44 -0.30 29.38
C ALA A 250 -4.96 0.79 30.34
N PRO A 251 -4.63 2.00 29.89
CA PRO A 251 -4.20 3.07 30.77
C PRO A 251 -5.27 3.23 31.84
N LYS A 252 -4.89 3.06 33.10
CA LYS A 252 -5.77 3.34 34.26
C LYS A 252 -6.14 4.82 34.14
N VAL A 253 -7.38 5.09 33.79
CA VAL A 253 -7.95 6.42 33.97
C VAL A 253 -7.88 6.72 35.45
N SER A 254 -6.96 7.59 35.86
CA SER A 254 -6.90 8.06 37.23
C SER A 254 -8.23 8.79 37.51
N SER A 255 -9.03 8.20 38.38
CA SER A 255 -10.17 8.90 38.93
C SER A 255 -9.64 10.17 39.60
N SER A 256 -10.00 11.32 39.07
CA SER A 256 -9.69 12.63 39.62
C SER A 256 -10.04 12.66 41.09
N GLU A 257 -9.04 12.86 41.98
CA GLU A 257 -9.23 13.25 43.35
C GLU A 257 -10.13 14.48 43.39
N LYS A 258 -11.24 14.34 44.11
CA LYS A 258 -12.05 15.48 44.53
C LYS A 258 -11.20 16.33 45.45
N VAL A 259 -10.70 17.46 44.94
CA VAL A 259 -10.16 18.51 45.82
C VAL A 259 -11.32 19.05 46.63
N GLY A 260 -11.33 18.72 47.91
CA GLY A 260 -12.18 19.35 48.90
C GLY A 260 -11.65 20.77 49.16
N THR A 261 -12.53 21.74 48.96
CA THR A 261 -12.33 23.12 49.45
C THR A 261 -12.67 23.23 50.92
N PRO A 262 -11.90 23.99 51.69
CA PRO A 262 -12.22 24.31 53.11
C PRO A 262 -13.41 25.25 53.23
#